data_4e9baae066491fe4c305ab315b7639ac
#
_entry.id   4e9baae066491fe4c305ab315b7639ac
#
_cell.length_a   1.000
_cell.length_b   1.000
_cell.length_c   1.000
_cell.angle_alpha   90.00
_cell.angle_beta   90.00
_cell.angle_gamma   90.00
#
_symmetry.space_group_name_H-M   'P 1'
#
loop_
_entity.id
_entity.type
_entity.pdbx_description
1 polymer ?
#
loop_
_entity_poly.entity_id
_entity_poly.type
_entity_poly.pdbx_seq_one_letter_code
_entity_poly.pdbx_strand_id
1 'polypeptide(L)'
;RARGLLLMAVSNKFGAIVLATGNKSEYAVGYSTLYGDMAGGFAPIKDVPKTLCFALARSLNEHAGHELIPASIIDRPPSAELRDEQRDDQSLPPYEQLDPLLEAYVEDDLSPAEIARRGIVPLEVAQRVARLVDLAEYKRRQAPPGIRVHNKAFGRDRRLPITNRYGR
;
A
#
# COMPACT_ATOMS: atom_id res chain seq x y z
N ARG A 1 -6.08 -15.86 -3.81
CA ARG A 1 -4.90 -16.71 -3.54
C ARG A 1 -4.55 -17.64 -4.70
N ALA A 2 -5.52 -18.15 -5.44
CA ALA A 2 -5.27 -19.01 -6.62
C ALA A 2 -4.36 -18.32 -7.65
N ARG A 3 -4.55 -17.03 -7.91
CA ARG A 3 -3.68 -16.24 -8.81
C ARG A 3 -2.22 -16.24 -8.33
N GLY A 4 -1.97 -16.04 -7.05
CA GLY A 4 -0.61 -16.07 -6.48
C GLY A 4 0.04 -17.45 -6.63
N LEU A 5 -0.71 -18.53 -6.39
CA LEU A 5 -0.23 -19.89 -6.59
C LEU A 5 0.15 -20.18 -8.05
N LEU A 6 -0.70 -19.77 -8.99
CA LEU A 6 -0.43 -19.93 -10.43
C LEU A 6 0.80 -19.14 -10.87
N LEU A 7 0.93 -17.88 -10.44
CA LEU A 7 2.10 -17.06 -10.75
C LEU A 7 3.39 -17.67 -10.22
N MET A 8 3.39 -18.21 -8.99
CA MET A 8 4.56 -18.88 -8.42
C MET A 8 4.88 -20.18 -9.16
N ALA A 9 3.88 -20.93 -9.63
CA ALA A 9 4.12 -22.11 -10.46
C ALA A 9 4.77 -21.74 -11.81
N VAL A 10 4.29 -20.67 -12.44
CA VAL A 10 4.88 -20.13 -13.69
C VAL A 10 6.33 -19.66 -13.44
N SER A 11 6.55 -18.92 -12.34
CA SER A 11 7.88 -18.48 -11.92
C SER A 11 8.85 -19.65 -11.82
N ASN A 12 8.48 -20.72 -11.13
CA ASN A 12 9.32 -21.89 -10.96
C ASN A 12 9.59 -22.62 -12.29
N LYS A 13 8.56 -22.69 -13.15
CA LYS A 13 8.69 -23.38 -14.45
C LYS A 13 9.64 -22.66 -15.40
N PHE A 14 9.62 -21.33 -15.41
CA PHE A 14 10.37 -20.53 -16.38
C PHE A 14 11.61 -19.83 -15.80
N GLY A 15 11.91 -20.02 -14.52
CA GLY A 15 13.01 -19.35 -13.84
C GLY A 15 12.84 -17.81 -13.77
N ALA A 16 11.60 -17.33 -13.76
CA ALA A 16 11.28 -15.91 -13.71
C ALA A 16 10.94 -15.46 -12.28
N ILE A 17 11.19 -14.20 -11.96
CA ILE A 17 10.76 -13.61 -10.68
C ILE A 17 9.35 -13.05 -10.81
N VAL A 18 8.48 -13.32 -9.82
CA VAL A 18 7.18 -12.68 -9.70
C VAL A 18 7.34 -11.34 -9.00
N LEU A 19 6.81 -10.27 -9.60
CA LEU A 19 6.74 -8.95 -8.99
C LEU A 19 5.40 -8.79 -8.26
N ALA A 20 5.46 -8.48 -6.97
CA ALA A 20 4.29 -8.06 -6.21
C ALA A 20 4.04 -6.57 -6.44
N THR A 21 2.81 -6.20 -6.75
CA THR A 21 2.44 -4.84 -7.21
C THR A 21 1.82 -3.96 -6.13
N GLY A 22 1.78 -4.43 -4.87
CA GLY A 22 1.29 -3.63 -3.74
C GLY A 22 2.15 -2.38 -3.52
N ASN A 23 1.50 -1.26 -3.23
CA ASN A 23 2.11 0.03 -2.93
C ASN A 23 2.19 0.30 -1.42
N LYS A 24 2.83 1.41 -1.03
CA LYS A 24 3.01 1.80 0.38
C LYS A 24 1.69 1.95 1.13
N SER A 25 0.70 2.60 0.52
CA SER A 25 -0.59 2.87 1.14
C SER A 25 -1.36 1.58 1.44
N GLU A 26 -1.39 0.64 0.48
CA GLU A 26 -2.01 -0.68 0.64
C GLU A 26 -1.30 -1.51 1.72
N TYR A 27 0.03 -1.57 1.68
CA TYR A 27 0.80 -2.28 2.72
C TYR A 27 0.67 -1.63 4.10
N ALA A 28 0.56 -0.30 4.16
CA ALA A 28 0.40 0.40 5.43
C ALA A 28 -0.84 -0.06 6.18
N VAL A 29 -2.01 0.05 5.56
CA VAL A 29 -3.30 -0.29 6.18
C VAL A 29 -3.64 -1.78 6.11
N GLY A 30 -2.78 -2.60 5.47
CA GLY A 30 -3.00 -4.03 5.30
C GLY A 30 -4.09 -4.37 4.30
N TYR A 31 -4.36 -3.49 3.35
CA TYR A 31 -5.29 -3.72 2.24
C TYR A 31 -4.63 -4.60 1.17
N SER A 32 -4.29 -5.79 1.56
CA SER A 32 -3.54 -6.78 0.79
C SER A 32 -3.84 -8.18 1.30
N THR A 33 -3.71 -9.17 0.43
CA THR A 33 -4.03 -10.58 0.73
C THR A 33 -2.75 -11.40 0.84
N LEU A 34 -2.49 -11.96 2.03
CA LEU A 34 -1.40 -12.93 2.21
C LEU A 34 -1.54 -14.09 1.21
N TYR A 35 -0.43 -14.43 0.58
CA TYR A 35 -0.34 -15.49 -0.43
C TYR A 35 -1.23 -15.24 -1.67
N GLY A 36 -1.70 -14.02 -1.86
CA GLY A 36 -2.44 -13.56 -3.04
C GLY A 36 -1.64 -12.51 -3.80
N ASP A 37 -2.09 -11.26 -3.78
CA ASP A 37 -1.41 -10.10 -4.37
C ASP A 37 -0.04 -9.78 -3.73
N MET A 38 0.20 -10.26 -2.50
CA MET A 38 1.50 -10.18 -1.83
C MET A 38 2.49 -11.28 -2.27
N ALA A 39 2.06 -12.26 -3.07
CA ALA A 39 2.96 -13.32 -3.53
C ALA A 39 3.95 -12.78 -4.55
N GLY A 40 5.24 -13.05 -4.35
CA GLY A 40 6.29 -12.62 -5.25
C GLY A 40 7.66 -12.63 -4.60
N GLY A 41 8.70 -12.45 -5.40
CA GLY A 41 10.09 -12.37 -4.94
C GLY A 41 10.58 -10.93 -4.76
N PHE A 42 9.86 -9.94 -5.33
CA PHE A 42 10.23 -8.53 -5.24
C PHE A 42 9.01 -7.62 -5.39
N ALA A 43 8.97 -6.51 -4.66
CA ALA A 43 7.88 -5.52 -4.67
C ALA A 43 8.44 -4.12 -5.00
N PRO A 44 8.53 -3.74 -6.28
CA PRO A 44 9.23 -2.54 -6.72
C PRO A 44 8.62 -1.24 -6.20
N ILE A 45 7.30 -1.16 -6.06
CA ILE A 45 6.57 0.04 -5.60
C ILE A 45 6.11 -0.04 -4.14
N LYS A 46 6.68 -0.97 -3.36
CA LYS A 46 6.30 -1.22 -1.97
C LYS A 46 6.35 0.01 -1.06
N ASP A 47 7.26 0.94 -1.34
CA ASP A 47 7.46 2.17 -0.58
C ASP A 47 6.98 3.42 -1.34
N VAL A 48 6.17 3.26 -2.39
CA VAL A 48 5.58 4.35 -3.18
C VAL A 48 4.12 4.52 -2.78
N PRO A 49 3.68 5.70 -2.29
CA PRO A 49 2.27 6.00 -2.01
C PRO A 49 1.38 5.84 -3.23
N LYS A 50 0.09 5.56 -3.03
CA LYS A 50 -0.87 5.33 -4.13
C LYS A 50 -1.01 6.55 -5.04
N THR A 51 -1.11 7.74 -4.45
CA THR A 51 -1.19 9.00 -5.21
C THR A 51 0.05 9.23 -6.09
N LEU A 52 1.23 8.90 -5.56
CA LEU A 52 2.47 8.97 -6.32
C LEU A 52 2.53 7.92 -7.44
N CYS A 53 1.96 6.72 -7.25
CA CYS A 53 1.85 5.72 -8.32
C CYS A 53 1.05 6.28 -9.51
N PHE A 54 -0.05 6.97 -9.27
CA PHE A 54 -0.83 7.61 -10.35
C PHE A 54 -0.07 8.76 -11.01
N ALA A 55 0.61 9.59 -10.23
CA ALA A 55 1.44 10.67 -10.77
C ALA A 55 2.57 10.14 -11.65
N LEU A 56 3.25 9.08 -11.23
CA LEU A 56 4.29 8.40 -12.02
C LEU A 56 3.73 7.82 -13.32
N ALA A 57 2.55 7.20 -13.29
CA ALA A 57 1.93 6.65 -14.50
C ALA A 57 1.61 7.75 -15.53
N ARG A 58 1.08 8.90 -15.08
CA ARG A 58 0.84 10.06 -15.97
C ARG A 58 2.14 10.64 -16.51
N SER A 59 3.14 10.81 -15.66
CA SER A 59 4.46 11.31 -16.07
C SER A 59 5.15 10.41 -17.09
N LEU A 60 5.02 9.08 -16.96
CA LEU A 60 5.53 8.13 -17.95
C LEU A 60 4.87 8.30 -19.32
N ASN A 61 3.55 8.51 -19.36
CA ASN A 61 2.84 8.79 -20.61
C ASN A 61 3.30 10.11 -21.25
N GLU A 62 3.45 11.16 -20.45
CA GLU A 62 3.95 12.47 -20.91
C GLU A 62 5.35 12.36 -21.51
N HIS A 63 6.28 11.67 -20.82
CA HIS A 63 7.65 11.48 -21.31
C HIS A 63 7.72 10.61 -22.55
N ALA A 64 6.86 9.60 -22.67
CA ALA A 64 6.79 8.74 -23.84
C ALA A 64 6.18 9.43 -25.06
N GLY A 65 5.44 10.52 -24.86
CA GLY A 65 4.68 11.22 -25.91
C GLY A 65 3.52 10.40 -26.48
N HIS A 66 3.14 9.30 -25.83
CA HIS A 66 1.99 8.45 -26.16
C HIS A 66 1.47 7.70 -24.94
N GLU A 67 0.29 7.13 -25.06
CA GLU A 67 -0.35 6.36 -23.99
C GLU A 67 0.36 5.01 -23.78
N LEU A 68 1.42 5.01 -22.97
CA LEU A 68 2.14 3.81 -22.55
C LEU A 68 1.32 2.99 -21.53
N ILE A 69 0.69 3.70 -20.60
CA ILE A 69 -0.24 3.15 -19.61
C ILE A 69 -1.64 3.67 -19.96
N PRO A 70 -2.59 2.79 -20.31
CA PRO A 70 -3.93 3.20 -20.69
C PRO A 70 -4.63 4.06 -19.64
N ALA A 71 -5.29 5.14 -20.06
CA ALA A 71 -6.06 6.01 -19.18
C ALA A 71 -7.10 5.21 -18.38
N SER A 72 -7.71 4.20 -18.99
CA SER A 72 -8.66 3.29 -18.33
C SER A 72 -8.07 2.52 -17.13
N ILE A 73 -6.76 2.37 -17.05
CA ILE A 73 -6.07 1.78 -15.89
C ILE A 73 -5.80 2.85 -14.83
N ILE A 74 -5.38 4.06 -15.26
CA ILE A 74 -5.04 5.16 -14.34
C ILE A 74 -6.28 5.71 -13.65
N ASP A 75 -7.40 5.83 -14.40
CA ASP A 75 -8.63 6.45 -13.92
C ASP A 75 -9.61 5.45 -13.28
N ARG A 76 -9.30 4.14 -13.37
CA ARG A 76 -10.13 3.10 -12.74
C ARG A 76 -10.08 3.24 -11.21
N PRO A 77 -11.26 3.29 -10.54
CA PRO A 77 -11.30 3.29 -9.09
C PRO A 77 -10.56 2.07 -8.50
N PRO A 78 -9.66 2.28 -7.53
CA PRO A 78 -8.95 1.17 -6.89
C PRO A 78 -9.89 0.17 -6.22
N SER A 79 -9.62 -1.12 -6.40
CA SER A 79 -10.40 -2.21 -5.84
C SER A 79 -9.54 -3.45 -5.56
N ALA A 80 -9.81 -4.13 -4.46
CA ALA A 80 -9.21 -5.43 -4.15
C ALA A 80 -9.80 -6.58 -4.99
N GLU A 81 -10.87 -6.35 -5.74
CA GLU A 81 -11.54 -7.32 -6.64
C GLU A 81 -11.91 -8.67 -5.96
N LEU A 82 -12.22 -8.63 -4.67
CA LEU A 82 -12.61 -9.82 -3.90
C LEU A 82 -14.13 -10.11 -3.97
N ARG A 83 -14.91 -9.13 -4.38
CA ARG A 83 -16.38 -9.19 -4.57
C ARG A 83 -16.81 -8.19 -5.64
N ASP A 84 -17.99 -8.39 -6.20
CA ASP A 84 -18.59 -7.48 -7.17
C ASP A 84 -18.73 -6.06 -6.60
N GLU A 85 -18.50 -5.05 -7.44
CA GLU A 85 -18.60 -3.62 -7.12
C GLU A 85 -17.78 -3.16 -5.90
N GLN A 86 -16.77 -3.92 -5.50
CA GLN A 86 -15.89 -3.54 -4.40
C GLN A 86 -15.02 -2.36 -4.82
N ARG A 87 -14.94 -1.36 -3.92
CA ARG A 87 -14.03 -0.20 -4.05
C ARG A 87 -13.30 0.03 -2.74
N ASP A 88 -12.07 0.50 -2.82
CA ASP A 88 -11.24 0.76 -1.64
C ASP A 88 -11.84 1.87 -0.76
N ASP A 89 -12.46 2.89 -1.37
CA ASP A 89 -13.10 4.02 -0.69
C ASP A 89 -14.34 3.65 0.15
N GLN A 90 -14.85 2.43 0.01
CA GLN A 90 -15.92 1.91 0.89
C GLN A 90 -15.42 1.58 2.30
N SER A 91 -14.12 1.37 2.48
CA SER A 91 -13.52 0.95 3.76
C SER A 91 -12.35 1.82 4.20
N LEU A 92 -11.74 2.57 3.30
CA LEU A 92 -10.62 3.47 3.54
C LEU A 92 -11.00 4.91 3.21
N PRO A 93 -10.34 5.92 3.79
CA PRO A 93 -10.43 7.29 3.28
C PRO A 93 -9.92 7.34 1.83
N PRO A 94 -10.35 8.32 1.03
CA PRO A 94 -9.74 8.58 -0.28
C PRO A 94 -8.22 8.69 -0.17
N TYR A 95 -7.48 8.22 -1.17
CA TYR A 95 -6.02 8.17 -1.11
C TYR A 95 -5.37 9.54 -0.97
N GLU A 96 -6.02 10.61 -1.46
CA GLU A 96 -5.61 12.00 -1.28
C GLU A 96 -5.61 12.44 0.19
N GLN A 97 -6.39 11.78 1.04
CA GLN A 97 -6.40 11.98 2.49
C GLN A 97 -5.56 10.91 3.22
N LEU A 98 -5.57 9.68 2.72
CA LEU A 98 -4.87 8.57 3.33
C LEU A 98 -3.35 8.75 3.25
N ASP A 99 -2.80 9.13 2.10
CA ASP A 99 -1.36 9.24 1.92
C ASP A 99 -0.72 10.32 2.80
N PRO A 100 -1.25 11.56 2.89
CA PRO A 100 -0.74 12.56 3.85
C PRO A 100 -0.88 12.12 5.31
N LEU A 101 -1.96 11.39 5.66
CA LEU A 101 -2.11 10.83 7.00
C LEU A 101 -1.02 9.79 7.28
N LEU A 102 -0.75 8.91 6.33
CA LEU A 102 0.29 7.88 6.47
C LEU A 102 1.68 8.50 6.58
N GLU A 103 1.99 9.53 5.82
CA GLU A 103 3.23 10.30 5.95
C GLU A 103 3.36 10.86 7.37
N ALA A 104 2.35 11.58 7.85
CA ALA A 104 2.34 12.15 9.19
C ALA A 104 2.49 11.09 10.30
N TYR A 105 1.79 9.96 10.18
CA TYR A 105 1.81 8.90 11.20
C TYR A 105 3.08 8.04 11.15
N VAL A 106 3.55 7.70 9.94
CA VAL A 106 4.64 6.73 9.75
C VAL A 106 6.00 7.42 9.68
N GLU A 107 6.11 8.53 8.95
CA GLU A 107 7.39 9.21 8.72
C GLU A 107 7.69 10.26 9.78
N ASP A 108 6.68 11.05 10.16
CA ASP A 108 6.82 12.11 11.14
C ASP A 108 6.55 11.66 12.58
N ASP A 109 6.11 10.40 12.81
CA ASP A 109 5.74 9.83 14.11
C ASP A 109 4.67 10.64 14.87
N LEU A 110 3.78 11.34 14.16
CA LEU A 110 2.73 12.11 14.80
C LEU A 110 1.66 11.20 15.40
N SER A 111 1.18 11.57 16.57
CA SER A 111 0.02 10.91 17.17
C SER A 111 -1.27 11.23 16.39
N PRO A 112 -2.31 10.37 16.46
CA PRO A 112 -3.61 10.67 15.85
C PRO A 112 -4.20 12.02 16.29
N ALA A 113 -3.97 12.40 17.54
CA ALA A 113 -4.42 13.70 18.07
C ALA A 113 -3.69 14.88 17.42
N GLU A 114 -2.39 14.76 17.17
CA GLU A 114 -1.61 15.79 16.48
C GLU A 114 -1.97 15.89 15.00
N ILE A 115 -2.20 14.77 14.32
CA ILE A 115 -2.68 14.71 12.94
C ILE A 115 -4.01 15.47 12.82
N ALA A 116 -4.95 15.22 13.71
CA ALA A 116 -6.24 15.91 13.73
C ALA A 116 -6.08 17.41 14.05
N ARG A 117 -5.21 17.78 15.00
CA ARG A 117 -4.93 19.19 15.34
C ARG A 117 -4.30 19.96 14.18
N ARG A 118 -3.52 19.29 13.32
CA ARG A 118 -2.95 19.87 12.09
C ARG A 118 -3.97 19.97 10.95
N GLY A 119 -5.19 19.45 11.13
CA GLY A 119 -6.25 19.51 10.12
C GLY A 119 -6.07 18.57 8.93
N ILE A 120 -5.19 17.57 9.06
CA ILE A 120 -4.94 16.61 7.96
C ILE A 120 -6.20 15.75 7.74
N VAL A 121 -6.74 15.16 8.82
CA VAL A 121 -8.00 14.42 8.82
C VAL A 121 -8.67 14.55 10.21
N PRO A 122 -9.98 14.25 10.34
CA PRO A 122 -10.65 14.17 11.65
C PRO A 122 -10.03 13.11 12.57
N LEU A 123 -10.09 13.33 13.88
CA LEU A 123 -9.50 12.46 14.90
C LEU A 123 -9.93 10.99 14.76
N GLU A 124 -11.20 10.74 14.53
CA GLU A 124 -11.75 9.38 14.37
C GLU A 124 -11.12 8.65 13.18
N VAL A 125 -10.90 9.38 12.08
CA VAL A 125 -10.25 8.84 10.88
C VAL A 125 -8.78 8.53 11.17
N ALA A 126 -8.06 9.45 11.82
CA ALA A 126 -6.68 9.27 12.21
C ALA A 126 -6.50 8.06 13.14
N GLN A 127 -7.34 7.92 14.16
CA GLN A 127 -7.32 6.78 15.08
C GLN A 127 -7.61 5.45 14.37
N ARG A 128 -8.62 5.41 13.49
CA ARG A 128 -8.98 4.22 12.73
C ARG A 128 -7.84 3.78 11.83
N VAL A 129 -7.24 4.71 11.08
CA VAL A 129 -6.13 4.38 10.15
C VAL A 129 -4.87 3.98 10.92
N ALA A 130 -4.49 4.69 11.98
CA ALA A 130 -3.36 4.31 12.82
C ALA A 130 -3.51 2.88 13.35
N ARG A 131 -4.71 2.51 13.81
CA ARG A 131 -5.01 1.14 14.22
C ARG A 131 -4.86 0.12 13.09
N LEU A 132 -5.32 0.44 11.87
CA LEU A 132 -5.12 -0.43 10.71
C LEU A 132 -3.63 -0.64 10.42
N VAL A 133 -2.84 0.44 10.47
CA VAL A 133 -1.38 0.38 10.27
C VAL A 133 -0.72 -0.52 11.30
N ASP A 134 -1.06 -0.37 12.57
CA ASP A 134 -0.47 -1.17 13.63
C ASP A 134 -0.86 -2.65 13.51
N LEU A 135 -2.11 -2.93 13.22
CA LEU A 135 -2.61 -4.30 13.04
C LEU A 135 -2.04 -4.99 11.81
N ALA A 136 -1.66 -4.25 10.77
CA ALA A 136 -1.18 -4.81 9.52
C ALA A 136 0.29 -5.28 9.56
N GLU A 137 1.01 -5.09 10.67
CA GLU A 137 2.43 -5.46 10.80
C GLU A 137 2.68 -6.93 10.43
N TYR A 138 1.80 -7.85 10.81
CA TYR A 138 1.98 -9.27 10.49
C TYR A 138 1.96 -9.56 8.99
N LYS A 139 1.19 -8.78 8.20
CA LYS A 139 1.19 -8.87 6.74
C LYS A 139 2.48 -8.31 6.17
N ARG A 140 2.90 -7.14 6.61
CA ARG A 140 4.14 -6.50 6.14
C ARG A 140 5.37 -7.36 6.38
N ARG A 141 5.41 -8.14 7.48
CA ARG A 141 6.50 -9.08 7.79
C ARG A 141 6.63 -10.22 6.78
N GLN A 142 5.57 -10.52 6.05
CA GLN A 142 5.53 -11.56 5.03
C GLN A 142 5.55 -11.01 3.60
N ALA A 143 5.68 -9.70 3.44
CA ALA A 143 5.76 -9.07 2.14
C ALA A 143 7.16 -9.25 1.52
N PRO A 144 7.26 -9.36 0.19
CA PRO A 144 8.54 -9.41 -0.51
C PRO A 144 9.41 -8.18 -0.19
N PRO A 145 10.75 -8.29 -0.35
CA PRO A 145 11.62 -7.14 -0.29
C PRO A 145 11.27 -6.12 -1.39
N GLY A 146 11.56 -4.86 -1.13
CA GLY A 146 11.30 -3.76 -2.07
C GLY A 146 12.34 -2.65 -1.95
N ILE A 147 12.23 -1.66 -2.82
CA ILE A 147 13.11 -0.49 -2.83
C ILE A 147 12.62 0.48 -1.75
N ARG A 148 13.56 1.05 -0.98
CA ARG A 148 13.29 2.17 -0.08
C ARG A 148 13.35 3.48 -0.87
N VAL A 149 12.27 4.23 -0.84
CA VAL A 149 12.14 5.52 -1.54
C VAL A 149 12.01 6.66 -0.53
N HIS A 150 11.34 6.42 0.60
CA HIS A 150 11.07 7.41 1.63
C HIS A 150 12.04 7.30 2.83
N ASN A 151 12.04 8.32 3.69
CA ASN A 151 12.89 8.38 4.88
C ASN A 151 12.60 7.26 5.86
N LYS A 152 11.34 6.83 5.98
CA LYS A 152 10.95 5.66 6.76
C LYS A 152 10.18 4.66 5.91
N ALA A 153 10.81 3.52 5.65
CA ALA A 153 10.20 2.37 4.98
C ALA A 153 9.76 1.32 6.00
N PHE A 154 8.63 0.68 5.72
CA PHE A 154 8.17 -0.44 6.52
C PHE A 154 9.14 -1.62 6.47
N GLY A 155 9.31 -2.27 7.62
CA GLY A 155 10.15 -3.46 7.77
C GLY A 155 11.59 -3.17 8.11
N ARG A 156 12.15 -2.02 7.70
CA ARG A 156 13.50 -1.59 8.06
C ARG A 156 13.48 -0.50 9.14
N ASP A 157 12.79 0.61 8.86
CA ASP A 157 12.85 1.82 9.68
C ASP A 157 11.67 1.88 10.67
N ARG A 158 10.53 1.29 10.32
CA ARG A 158 9.36 1.16 11.20
C ARG A 158 8.94 -0.29 11.31
N ARG A 159 8.99 -0.81 12.54
CA ARG A 159 8.58 -2.17 12.93
C ARG A 159 7.83 -2.11 14.24
N LEU A 160 6.69 -2.78 14.29
CA LEU A 160 5.91 -2.94 15.53
C LEU A 160 5.88 -4.40 15.95
N PRO A 161 5.78 -4.72 17.25
CA PRO A 161 5.50 -6.08 17.67
C PRO A 161 4.17 -6.56 17.13
N ILE A 162 4.12 -7.72 16.47
CA ILE A 162 2.89 -8.29 15.89
C ILE A 162 1.80 -8.45 16.97
N THR A 163 2.20 -8.80 18.18
CA THR A 163 1.29 -9.02 19.31
C THR A 163 1.08 -7.76 20.16
N ASN A 164 1.54 -6.60 19.69
CA ASN A 164 1.37 -5.35 20.42
C ASN A 164 -0.13 -5.03 20.64
N ARG A 165 -0.48 -4.76 21.89
CA ARG A 165 -1.84 -4.35 22.30
C ARG A 165 -1.84 -3.01 23.03
N TYR A 166 -0.75 -2.27 23.02
CA TYR A 166 -0.66 -0.96 23.65
C TYR A 166 -1.62 0.02 22.94
N GLY A 167 -2.43 0.73 23.72
CA GLY A 167 -3.40 1.69 23.18
C GLY A 167 -4.63 1.09 22.48
N ARG A 168 -4.90 -0.20 22.69
CA ARG A 168 -6.10 -0.89 22.16
C ARG A 168 -7.23 -0.92 23.15
#